data_d91cf4b58bbd067e471bc2dab700fc79
#
_entry.id   d91cf4b58bbd067e471bc2dab700fc79
#
_cell.length_a   1.000
_cell.length_b   1.000
_cell.length_c   1.000
_cell.angle_alpha   90.00
_cell.angle_beta   90.00
_cell.angle_gamma   90.00
#
_symmetry.space_group_name_H-M   'P 1'
#
loop_
_entity.id
_entity.type
_entity.pdbx_description
1 polymer ?
#
loop_
_entity_poly.entity_id
_entity_poly.type
_entity_poly.pdbx_seq_one_letter_code
_entity_poly.pdbx_strand_id
1 'polypeptide(L)'
;VHTLFDEHRWFELYYPPRELLMTAVVFGALIQYRLIEAIPLGIAIRYVVDALESPPESTFFHFGLQALLRFQKRLPEWPQFCQVLLSLPTLTQSHPEMIATVNQALIAAKSGKIPPAEDAVFPAIEPDGLPADSQRKPDESESDKLLFLINNMSLANVDEKLASAREVVVPEILHWLARYLVLERVSLEPNNHDLYLVFLRGLEQPRVFKYTLHETLAKLKNLLEAEKTMQSTSERTILKNLASWLGLTTLAQQRPILHRQIAFKDLLLQGYEAGRLIVAIPFVCKVLEHCANSRVFQPPNPW
;
A
#
# COMPACT_ATOMS: atom_id res chain seq x y z
N VAL A 1 -5.17 -5.71 21.79
CA VAL A 1 -4.05 -5.01 22.44
C VAL A 1 -4.02 -5.33 23.92
N HIS A 2 -5.10 -5.14 24.70
CA HIS A 2 -5.10 -5.42 26.14
C HIS A 2 -4.69 -6.87 26.44
N THR A 3 -5.24 -7.84 25.74
CA THR A 3 -4.90 -9.27 25.90
C THR A 3 -3.41 -9.52 25.70
N LEU A 4 -2.76 -8.86 24.71
CA LEU A 4 -1.34 -9.02 24.46
C LEU A 4 -0.47 -8.50 25.62
N PHE A 5 -0.89 -7.41 26.27
CA PHE A 5 -0.19 -6.88 27.44
C PHE A 5 -0.40 -7.75 28.69
N ASP A 6 -1.59 -8.31 28.84
CA ASP A 6 -1.90 -9.22 29.95
C ASP A 6 -1.10 -10.54 29.84
N GLU A 7 -0.81 -10.98 28.62
CA GLU A 7 -0.04 -12.19 28.33
C GLU A 7 1.47 -12.01 28.42
N HIS A 8 1.99 -10.78 28.46
CA HIS A 8 3.43 -10.50 28.47
C HIS A 8 4.19 -11.29 29.57
N ARG A 9 3.61 -11.46 30.76
CA ARG A 9 4.20 -12.22 31.87
C ARG A 9 4.41 -13.71 31.55
N TRP A 10 3.80 -14.21 30.49
CA TRP A 10 3.87 -15.61 30.07
C TRP A 10 4.77 -15.81 28.85
N PHE A 11 5.27 -14.73 28.24
CA PHE A 11 6.07 -14.78 27.01
C PHE A 11 7.33 -15.64 27.17
N GLU A 12 8.05 -15.48 28.27
CA GLU A 12 9.27 -16.24 28.54
C GLU A 12 8.99 -17.70 28.86
N LEU A 13 7.86 -17.99 29.51
CA LEU A 13 7.58 -19.31 30.07
C LEU A 13 6.84 -20.25 29.11
N TYR A 14 5.97 -19.72 28.28
CA TYR A 14 5.03 -20.55 27.51
C TYR A 14 5.06 -20.33 26.00
N TYR A 15 5.64 -19.25 25.52
CA TYR A 15 5.66 -19.00 24.09
C TYR A 15 6.82 -19.74 23.42
N PRO A 16 6.53 -20.57 22.39
CA PRO A 16 7.60 -21.16 21.59
C PRO A 16 8.43 -20.04 20.93
N PRO A 17 9.75 -20.26 20.69
CA PRO A 17 10.66 -19.21 20.21
C PRO A 17 10.20 -18.51 18.93
N ARG A 18 9.61 -19.26 17.98
CA ARG A 18 9.14 -18.73 16.71
C ARG A 18 7.95 -17.79 16.88
N GLU A 19 6.98 -18.21 17.67
CA GLU A 19 5.76 -17.47 17.96
C GLU A 19 6.09 -16.21 18.78
N LEU A 20 7.04 -16.31 19.69
CA LEU A 20 7.52 -15.17 20.47
C LEU A 20 8.18 -14.10 19.56
N LEU A 21 9.00 -14.51 18.57
CA LEU A 21 9.59 -13.57 17.61
C LEU A 21 8.53 -12.95 16.70
N MET A 22 7.51 -13.69 16.29
CA MET A 22 6.38 -13.13 15.53
C MET A 22 5.61 -12.11 16.37
N THR A 23 5.38 -12.41 17.65
CA THR A 23 4.76 -11.50 18.62
C THR A 23 5.60 -10.23 18.80
N ALA A 24 6.94 -10.34 18.83
CA ALA A 24 7.84 -9.19 18.89
C ALA A 24 7.66 -8.23 17.70
N VAL A 25 7.53 -8.78 16.50
CA VAL A 25 7.29 -7.97 15.30
C VAL A 25 5.96 -7.23 15.38
N VAL A 26 4.90 -7.90 15.83
CA VAL A 26 3.58 -7.27 16.03
C VAL A 26 3.67 -6.19 17.13
N PHE A 27 4.34 -6.50 18.24
CA PHE A 27 4.50 -5.62 19.37
C PHE A 27 5.24 -4.32 18.98
N GLY A 28 6.37 -4.47 18.30
CA GLY A 28 7.12 -3.33 17.77
C GLY A 28 6.34 -2.54 16.71
N ALA A 29 5.52 -3.21 15.89
CA ALA A 29 4.66 -2.54 14.92
C ALA A 29 3.56 -1.70 15.60
N LEU A 30 2.97 -2.16 16.70
CA LEU A 30 2.00 -1.38 17.48
C LEU A 30 2.61 -0.04 17.96
N ILE A 31 3.89 -0.08 18.35
CA ILE A 31 4.65 1.11 18.74
C ILE A 31 4.95 1.98 17.52
N GLN A 32 5.55 1.39 16.47
CA GLN A 32 5.96 2.09 15.25
C GLN A 32 4.82 2.87 14.61
N TYR A 33 3.65 2.24 14.49
CA TYR A 33 2.49 2.80 13.81
C TYR A 33 1.52 3.54 14.74
N ARG A 34 1.96 3.91 15.96
CA ARG A 34 1.18 4.68 16.95
C ARG A 34 -0.20 4.08 17.24
N LEU A 35 -0.31 2.76 17.20
CA LEU A 35 -1.57 2.05 17.51
C LEU A 35 -1.81 1.93 19.02
N ILE A 36 -0.82 2.31 19.81
CA ILE A 36 -0.87 2.44 21.27
C ILE A 36 -0.27 3.79 21.67
N GLU A 37 -0.92 4.47 22.60
CA GLU A 37 -0.55 5.81 23.05
C GLU A 37 -0.61 5.91 24.59
N ALA A 38 -0.08 7.00 25.12
CA ALA A 38 -0.12 7.32 26.54
C ALA A 38 0.36 6.16 27.44
N ILE A 39 -0.46 5.72 28.40
CA ILE A 39 -0.11 4.70 29.38
C ILE A 39 0.24 3.34 28.72
N PRO A 40 -0.54 2.79 27.78
CA PRO A 40 -0.17 1.59 27.05
C PRO A 40 1.18 1.66 26.35
N LEU A 41 1.54 2.81 25.75
CA LEU A 41 2.84 3.00 25.12
C LEU A 41 3.98 2.95 26.16
N GLY A 42 3.81 3.60 27.30
CA GLY A 42 4.79 3.56 28.39
C GLY A 42 5.02 2.13 28.90
N ILE A 43 3.95 1.34 29.05
CA ILE A 43 4.02 -0.06 29.45
C ILE A 43 4.74 -0.89 28.37
N ALA A 44 4.42 -0.69 27.08
CA ALA A 44 5.04 -1.38 25.98
C ALA A 44 6.56 -1.13 25.90
N ILE A 45 6.97 0.14 26.03
CA ILE A 45 8.38 0.50 26.04
C ILE A 45 9.12 -0.15 27.23
N ARG A 46 8.49 -0.20 28.39
CA ARG A 46 9.05 -0.86 29.56
C ARG A 46 9.24 -2.36 29.33
N TYR A 47 8.28 -3.04 28.74
CA TYR A 47 8.40 -4.46 28.40
C TYR A 47 9.55 -4.75 27.43
N VAL A 48 9.82 -3.84 26.50
CA VAL A 48 10.99 -3.94 25.63
C VAL A 48 12.29 -3.79 26.43
N VAL A 49 12.37 -2.87 27.41
CA VAL A 49 13.54 -2.72 28.29
C VAL A 49 13.76 -3.97 29.13
N ASP A 50 12.69 -4.44 29.80
CA ASP A 50 12.75 -5.64 30.66
C ASP A 50 13.26 -6.87 29.85
N ALA A 51 12.81 -7.00 28.59
CA ALA A 51 13.29 -8.05 27.70
C ALA A 51 14.78 -7.88 27.32
N LEU A 52 15.24 -6.66 27.08
CA LEU A 52 16.65 -6.36 26.72
C LEU A 52 17.61 -6.45 27.92
N GLU A 53 17.12 -6.48 29.16
CA GLU A 53 17.89 -6.77 30.35
C GLU A 53 18.22 -8.25 30.51
N SER A 54 17.47 -9.13 29.82
CA SER A 54 17.69 -10.59 29.86
C SER A 54 19.02 -10.97 29.19
N PRO A 55 19.55 -12.19 29.44
CA PRO A 55 20.76 -12.66 28.79
C PRO A 55 20.65 -12.59 27.25
N PRO A 56 21.69 -12.14 26.52
CA PRO A 56 21.63 -11.97 25.06
C PRO A 56 21.28 -13.23 24.26
N GLU A 57 21.51 -14.41 24.85
CA GLU A 57 21.21 -15.71 24.26
C GLU A 57 19.75 -16.16 24.48
N SER A 58 19.00 -15.44 25.32
CA SER A 58 17.62 -15.80 25.64
C SER A 58 16.65 -15.42 24.49
N THR A 59 15.59 -16.22 24.32
CA THR A 59 14.53 -15.91 23.38
C THR A 59 13.80 -14.62 23.75
N PHE A 60 13.77 -14.27 25.03
CA PHE A 60 13.15 -13.05 25.51
C PHE A 60 13.98 -11.80 25.17
N PHE A 61 15.31 -11.87 25.23
CA PHE A 61 16.18 -10.81 24.72
C PHE A 61 15.95 -10.58 23.22
N HIS A 62 15.86 -11.67 22.45
CA HIS A 62 15.57 -11.58 21.01
C HIS A 62 14.18 -10.98 20.72
N PHE A 63 13.17 -11.23 21.56
CA PHE A 63 11.89 -10.54 21.51
C PHE A 63 12.08 -9.02 21.65
N GLY A 64 12.77 -8.57 22.69
CA GLY A 64 13.04 -7.14 22.91
C GLY A 64 13.78 -6.49 21.75
N LEU A 65 14.82 -7.17 21.23
CA LEU A 65 15.60 -6.70 20.10
C LEU A 65 14.77 -6.58 18.81
N GLN A 66 13.98 -7.60 18.48
CA GLN A 66 13.12 -7.58 17.29
C GLN A 66 12.03 -6.51 17.38
N ALA A 67 11.45 -6.31 18.56
CA ALA A 67 10.51 -5.22 18.79
C ALA A 67 11.18 -3.86 18.60
N LEU A 68 12.36 -3.64 19.20
CA LEU A 68 13.12 -2.40 19.10
C LEU A 68 13.51 -2.07 17.65
N LEU A 69 13.99 -3.06 16.89
CA LEU A 69 14.30 -2.92 15.47
C LEU A 69 13.11 -2.41 14.65
N ARG A 70 11.90 -2.80 15.02
CA ARG A 70 10.68 -2.38 14.31
C ARG A 70 10.36 -0.90 14.50
N PHE A 71 10.57 -0.34 15.69
CA PHE A 71 10.24 1.06 15.97
C PHE A 71 11.49 1.96 16.15
N GLN A 72 12.67 1.50 15.78
CA GLN A 72 13.92 2.26 15.92
C GLN A 72 13.87 3.67 15.29
N LYS A 73 13.07 3.85 14.25
CA LYS A 73 12.87 5.16 13.60
C LYS A 73 12.23 6.20 14.50
N ARG A 74 11.49 5.77 15.53
CA ARG A 74 10.83 6.64 16.50
C ARG A 74 11.69 6.96 17.73
N LEU A 75 12.88 6.38 17.87
CA LEU A 75 13.77 6.64 19.00
C LEU A 75 14.04 8.13 19.26
N PRO A 76 14.17 9.02 18.24
CA PRO A 76 14.35 10.44 18.47
C PRO A 76 13.20 11.11 19.25
N GLU A 77 11.99 10.52 19.26
CA GLU A 77 10.86 11.02 20.03
C GLU A 77 11.06 10.84 21.56
N TRP A 78 11.93 9.93 21.96
CA TRP A 78 12.13 9.53 23.38
C TRP A 78 13.60 9.56 23.82
N PRO A 79 14.19 10.76 24.03
CA PRO A 79 15.59 10.86 24.43
C PRO A 79 15.92 10.14 25.74
N GLN A 80 14.99 10.11 26.70
CA GLN A 80 15.16 9.39 27.98
C GLN A 80 15.23 7.88 27.77
N PHE A 81 14.39 7.34 26.90
CA PHE A 81 14.43 5.92 26.53
C PHE A 81 15.75 5.56 25.83
N CYS A 82 16.24 6.42 24.93
CA CYS A 82 17.57 6.24 24.33
C CYS A 82 18.68 6.16 25.39
N GLN A 83 18.62 7.00 26.43
CA GLN A 83 19.61 6.94 27.53
C GLN A 83 19.52 5.63 28.31
N VAL A 84 18.31 5.12 28.56
CA VAL A 84 18.12 3.81 29.20
C VAL A 84 18.76 2.70 28.33
N LEU A 85 18.48 2.67 27.02
CA LEU A 85 19.06 1.67 26.11
C LEU A 85 20.57 1.72 26.10
N LEU A 86 21.20 2.90 26.15
CA LEU A 86 22.65 3.06 26.21
C LEU A 86 23.25 2.58 27.55
N SER A 87 22.47 2.53 28.61
CA SER A 87 22.89 2.05 29.92
C SER A 87 22.79 0.53 30.09
N LEU A 88 22.16 -0.18 29.12
CA LEU A 88 22.02 -1.64 29.18
C LEU A 88 23.31 -2.38 28.77
N PRO A 89 24.02 -3.07 29.70
CA PRO A 89 25.25 -3.79 29.35
C PRO A 89 25.03 -4.92 28.35
N THR A 90 23.89 -5.61 28.46
CA THR A 90 23.48 -6.71 27.57
C THR A 90 23.39 -6.26 26.11
N LEU A 91 22.75 -5.13 25.84
CA LEU A 91 22.60 -4.56 24.50
C LEU A 91 23.92 -3.97 24.00
N THR A 92 24.65 -3.25 24.86
CA THR A 92 25.89 -2.57 24.49
C THR A 92 27.00 -3.55 24.08
N GLN A 93 27.07 -4.70 24.73
CA GLN A 93 28.11 -5.71 24.44
C GLN A 93 27.74 -6.60 23.26
N SER A 94 26.43 -6.90 23.07
CA SER A 94 25.99 -7.85 22.07
C SER A 94 25.66 -7.23 20.70
N HIS A 95 25.19 -5.96 20.67
CA HIS A 95 24.67 -5.30 19.45
C HIS A 95 25.18 -3.86 19.29
N PRO A 96 26.48 -3.67 18.99
CA PRO A 96 27.08 -2.34 18.85
C PRO A 96 26.46 -1.51 17.72
N GLU A 97 25.94 -2.13 16.66
CA GLU A 97 25.22 -1.47 15.57
C GLU A 97 23.91 -0.83 16.05
N MET A 98 23.19 -1.48 16.98
CA MET A 98 21.98 -0.90 17.58
C MET A 98 22.34 0.29 18.47
N ILE A 99 23.42 0.20 19.22
CA ILE A 99 23.93 1.31 20.04
C ILE A 99 24.33 2.51 19.18
N ALA A 100 24.93 2.28 18.01
CA ALA A 100 25.22 3.37 17.05
C ALA A 100 23.91 4.05 16.59
N THR A 101 22.86 3.28 16.28
CA THR A 101 21.54 3.79 15.90
C THR A 101 20.90 4.60 17.02
N VAL A 102 20.96 4.11 18.27
CA VAL A 102 20.41 4.82 19.44
C VAL A 102 21.16 6.13 19.69
N ASN A 103 22.50 6.15 19.53
CA ASN A 103 23.31 7.36 19.65
C ASN A 103 22.94 8.39 18.57
N GLN A 104 22.76 7.97 17.32
CA GLN A 104 22.30 8.86 16.23
C GLN A 104 20.92 9.44 16.55
N ALA A 105 19.99 8.63 17.05
CA ALA A 105 18.67 9.07 17.46
C ALA A 105 18.74 10.12 18.58
N LEU A 106 19.62 9.92 19.56
CA LEU A 106 19.82 10.88 20.67
C LEU A 106 20.41 12.20 20.17
N ILE A 107 21.35 12.17 19.22
CA ILE A 107 21.92 13.37 18.59
C ILE A 107 20.84 14.10 17.79
N ALA A 108 20.03 13.37 17.02
CA ALA A 108 18.92 13.92 16.26
C ALA A 108 17.89 14.62 17.18
N ALA A 109 17.54 13.99 18.28
CA ALA A 109 16.64 14.55 19.29
C ALA A 109 17.19 15.87 19.89
N LYS A 110 18.47 15.92 20.19
CA LYS A 110 19.14 17.13 20.76
C LYS A 110 19.29 18.27 19.74
N SER A 111 19.41 17.95 18.46
CA SER A 111 19.56 18.95 17.37
C SER A 111 18.22 19.56 16.94
N GLY A 112 17.10 19.14 17.52
CA GLY A 112 15.76 19.56 17.09
C GLY A 112 15.38 19.10 15.67
N LYS A 113 16.29 18.41 15.01
CA LYS A 113 16.01 17.65 13.80
C LYS A 113 15.49 16.27 14.22
N ILE A 114 14.23 16.20 14.61
CA ILE A 114 13.51 14.94 14.46
C ILE A 114 13.62 14.66 12.97
N PRO A 115 14.28 13.56 12.53
CA PRO A 115 14.20 13.21 11.12
C PRO A 115 12.70 13.16 10.83
N PRO A 116 12.22 13.83 9.78
CA PRO A 116 10.88 13.52 9.30
C PRO A 116 10.87 12.01 9.21
N ALA A 117 9.82 11.36 9.71
CA ALA A 117 9.60 9.95 9.45
C ALA A 117 9.98 9.80 7.99
N GLU A 118 11.06 8.99 7.70
CA GLU A 118 11.57 8.85 6.33
C GLU A 118 10.34 8.76 5.48
N ASP A 119 10.18 9.68 4.54
CA ASP A 119 8.96 9.88 3.79
C ASP A 119 8.49 8.51 3.32
N ALA A 120 7.65 7.88 4.16
CA ALA A 120 6.90 6.74 3.71
C ALA A 120 6.06 7.34 2.62
N VAL A 121 6.57 7.21 1.38
CA VAL A 121 6.02 7.87 0.21
C VAL A 121 4.57 7.48 0.15
N PHE A 122 3.73 8.36 0.68
CA PHE A 122 2.29 8.19 0.54
C PHE A 122 1.92 8.64 -0.88
N PRO A 123 1.19 7.83 -1.61
CA PRO A 123 0.69 6.50 -1.21
C PRO A 123 1.66 5.36 -1.55
N ALA A 124 1.58 4.24 -0.83
CA ALA A 124 2.30 3.00 -1.14
C ALA A 124 1.74 2.32 -2.40
N ILE A 125 1.85 3.00 -3.52
CA ILE A 125 1.42 2.56 -4.86
C ILE A 125 2.57 2.80 -5.82
N GLU A 126 3.00 1.73 -6.51
CA GLU A 126 4.01 1.80 -7.55
C GLU A 126 3.51 1.11 -8.83
N PRO A 127 3.24 1.88 -9.89
CA PRO A 127 2.95 1.29 -11.19
C PRO A 127 4.14 0.47 -11.68
N ASP A 128 3.88 -0.73 -12.20
CA ASP A 128 4.91 -1.48 -12.92
C ASP A 128 5.43 -0.63 -14.09
N GLY A 129 6.71 -0.78 -14.42
CA GLY A 129 7.31 -0.12 -15.58
C GLY A 129 6.55 -0.42 -16.86
N LEU A 130 6.46 0.56 -17.75
CA LEU A 130 5.86 0.37 -19.07
C LEU A 130 6.68 -0.66 -19.87
N PRO A 131 6.01 -1.49 -20.70
CA PRO A 131 6.71 -2.34 -21.66
C PRO A 131 7.64 -1.49 -22.54
N ALA A 132 8.85 -2.00 -22.82
CA ALA A 132 9.87 -1.32 -23.64
C ALA A 132 9.54 -1.35 -25.14
N ASP A 133 8.28 -1.19 -25.51
CA ASP A 133 7.84 -1.19 -26.89
C ASP A 133 7.89 0.22 -27.47
N SER A 134 8.09 0.33 -28.79
CA SER A 134 7.94 1.59 -29.48
C SER A 134 6.48 2.03 -29.43
N GLN A 135 6.20 3.07 -28.64
CA GLN A 135 4.86 3.63 -28.50
C GLN A 135 4.77 4.95 -29.30
N ARG A 136 3.69 5.09 -30.04
CA ARG A 136 3.37 6.32 -30.77
C ARG A 136 1.98 6.84 -30.38
N LYS A 137 1.74 8.10 -30.63
CA LYS A 137 0.37 8.62 -30.66
C LYS A 137 -0.29 8.20 -31.98
N PRO A 138 -1.60 7.89 -31.98
CA PRO A 138 -2.33 7.70 -33.23
C PRO A 138 -2.29 9.01 -34.04
N ASP A 139 -2.38 8.88 -35.33
CA ASP A 139 -2.64 10.05 -36.19
C ASP A 139 -4.09 10.57 -36.00
N GLU A 140 -4.41 11.71 -36.62
CA GLU A 140 -5.70 12.35 -36.46
C GLU A 140 -6.86 11.43 -36.91
N SER A 141 -6.69 10.74 -38.05
CA SER A 141 -7.71 9.82 -38.58
C SER A 141 -7.92 8.60 -37.69
N GLU A 142 -6.82 7.98 -37.20
CA GLU A 142 -6.87 6.86 -36.27
C GLU A 142 -7.56 7.29 -34.94
N SER A 143 -7.15 8.45 -34.42
CA SER A 143 -7.70 9.04 -33.20
C SER A 143 -9.19 9.28 -33.30
N ASP A 144 -9.63 10.01 -34.34
CA ASP A 144 -11.04 10.35 -34.56
C ASP A 144 -11.90 9.11 -34.72
N LYS A 145 -11.43 8.10 -35.47
CA LYS A 145 -12.12 6.83 -35.64
C LYS A 145 -12.28 6.10 -34.31
N LEU A 146 -11.20 6.01 -33.50
CA LEU A 146 -11.26 5.35 -32.19
C LEU A 146 -12.16 6.11 -31.20
N LEU A 147 -12.06 7.41 -31.13
CA LEU A 147 -12.91 8.25 -30.28
C LEU A 147 -14.38 8.11 -30.68
N PHE A 148 -14.69 8.13 -31.98
CA PHE A 148 -16.04 7.90 -32.46
C PHE A 148 -16.59 6.52 -32.07
N LEU A 149 -15.80 5.46 -32.24
CA LEU A 149 -16.18 4.10 -31.86
C LEU A 149 -16.48 3.98 -30.36
N ILE A 150 -15.60 4.51 -29.52
CA ILE A 150 -15.72 4.42 -28.05
C ILE A 150 -16.92 5.26 -27.56
N ASN A 151 -17.11 6.46 -28.12
CA ASN A 151 -18.20 7.36 -27.71
C ASN A 151 -19.59 6.84 -28.09
N ASN A 152 -19.68 6.00 -29.13
CA ASN A 152 -20.93 5.45 -29.62
C ASN A 152 -21.11 3.95 -29.32
N MET A 153 -20.29 3.41 -28.40
CA MET A 153 -20.29 2.02 -27.99
C MET A 153 -21.36 1.78 -26.90
N SER A 154 -22.04 0.66 -27.00
CA SER A 154 -22.95 0.12 -26.00
C SER A 154 -22.85 -1.41 -25.96
N LEU A 155 -23.40 -2.05 -24.94
CA LEU A 155 -23.44 -3.53 -24.89
C LEU A 155 -24.20 -4.15 -26.09
N ALA A 156 -25.15 -3.42 -26.71
CA ALA A 156 -25.91 -3.91 -27.86
C ALA A 156 -25.11 -3.89 -29.17
N ASN A 157 -24.08 -3.05 -29.29
CA ASN A 157 -23.31 -2.88 -30.53
C ASN A 157 -21.80 -3.09 -30.37
N VAL A 158 -21.36 -3.58 -29.20
CA VAL A 158 -19.94 -3.73 -28.90
C VAL A 158 -19.19 -4.62 -29.88
N ASP A 159 -19.81 -5.67 -30.37
CA ASP A 159 -19.17 -6.62 -31.30
C ASP A 159 -18.89 -5.96 -32.66
N GLU A 160 -19.85 -5.17 -33.18
CA GLU A 160 -19.67 -4.38 -34.41
C GLU A 160 -18.55 -3.35 -34.25
N LYS A 161 -18.58 -2.63 -33.13
CA LYS A 161 -17.54 -1.61 -32.83
C LYS A 161 -16.17 -2.22 -32.62
N LEU A 162 -16.09 -3.44 -32.04
CA LEU A 162 -14.86 -4.20 -31.89
C LEU A 162 -14.27 -4.60 -33.23
N ALA A 163 -15.09 -5.08 -34.17
CA ALA A 163 -14.60 -5.43 -35.52
C ALA A 163 -13.92 -4.21 -36.16
N SER A 164 -14.56 -3.05 -36.12
CA SER A 164 -13.99 -1.80 -36.64
C SER A 164 -12.75 -1.30 -35.84
N ALA A 165 -12.74 -1.50 -34.54
CA ALA A 165 -11.61 -1.10 -33.70
C ALA A 165 -10.35 -1.95 -33.96
N ARG A 166 -10.50 -3.27 -34.17
CA ARG A 166 -9.38 -4.18 -34.48
C ARG A 166 -8.64 -3.82 -35.76
N GLU A 167 -9.32 -3.15 -36.72
CA GLU A 167 -8.67 -2.66 -37.96
C GLU A 167 -7.71 -1.48 -37.70
N VAL A 168 -7.94 -0.71 -36.64
CA VAL A 168 -7.21 0.51 -36.32
C VAL A 168 -6.21 0.31 -35.19
N VAL A 169 -6.57 -0.54 -34.21
CA VAL A 169 -5.76 -0.74 -33.01
C VAL A 169 -4.54 -1.61 -33.32
N VAL A 170 -3.38 -0.97 -33.39
CA VAL A 170 -2.07 -1.61 -33.54
C VAL A 170 -1.31 -1.56 -32.21
N PRO A 171 -0.31 -2.45 -31.98
CA PRO A 171 0.43 -2.51 -30.72
C PRO A 171 1.04 -1.17 -30.30
N GLU A 172 1.44 -0.34 -31.22
CA GLU A 172 2.14 0.95 -31.01
C GLU A 172 1.24 2.03 -30.38
N ILE A 173 -0.07 1.96 -30.54
CA ILE A 173 -1.03 2.94 -29.98
C ILE A 173 -1.75 2.45 -28.73
N LEU A 174 -1.46 1.23 -28.25
CA LEU A 174 -2.14 0.63 -27.09
C LEU A 174 -1.99 1.47 -25.81
N HIS A 175 -0.83 2.08 -25.59
CA HIS A 175 -0.62 2.94 -24.43
C HIS A 175 -1.51 4.19 -24.48
N TRP A 176 -1.58 4.85 -25.65
CA TRP A 176 -2.47 5.99 -25.85
C TRP A 176 -3.93 5.62 -25.59
N LEU A 177 -4.38 4.47 -26.16
CA LEU A 177 -5.74 3.98 -25.99
C LEU A 177 -6.06 3.69 -24.51
N ALA A 178 -5.17 3.00 -23.81
CA ALA A 178 -5.32 2.70 -22.40
C ALA A 178 -5.40 3.98 -21.55
N ARG A 179 -4.53 4.94 -21.84
CA ARG A 179 -4.52 6.25 -21.16
C ARG A 179 -5.82 7.02 -21.39
N TYR A 180 -6.28 7.09 -22.63
CA TYR A 180 -7.55 7.73 -22.95
C TYR A 180 -8.72 7.08 -22.21
N LEU A 181 -8.83 5.75 -22.27
CA LEU A 181 -9.89 5.02 -21.57
C LEU A 181 -9.87 5.26 -20.07
N VAL A 182 -8.71 5.18 -19.43
CA VAL A 182 -8.61 5.35 -17.98
C VAL A 182 -8.92 6.79 -17.56
N LEU A 183 -8.33 7.78 -18.23
CA LEU A 183 -8.43 9.18 -17.79
C LEU A 183 -9.74 9.85 -18.18
N GLU A 184 -10.25 9.57 -19.38
CA GLU A 184 -11.38 10.31 -19.95
C GLU A 184 -12.73 9.55 -19.85
N ARG A 185 -12.67 8.22 -19.68
CA ARG A 185 -13.90 7.40 -19.69
C ARG A 185 -14.13 6.69 -18.35
N VAL A 186 -13.25 5.78 -18.00
CA VAL A 186 -13.38 4.95 -16.79
C VAL A 186 -13.46 5.80 -15.51
N SER A 187 -12.66 6.85 -15.42
CA SER A 187 -12.64 7.74 -14.25
C SER A 187 -13.97 8.50 -14.05
N LEU A 188 -14.72 8.73 -15.13
CA LEU A 188 -15.94 9.54 -15.13
C LEU A 188 -17.22 8.72 -15.27
N GLU A 189 -17.15 7.52 -15.84
CA GLU A 189 -18.30 6.71 -16.24
C GLU A 189 -18.31 5.32 -15.56
N PRO A 190 -18.54 5.24 -14.25
CA PRO A 190 -18.50 3.96 -13.53
C PRO A 190 -19.56 2.95 -14.02
N ASN A 191 -20.67 3.42 -14.56
CA ASN A 191 -21.74 2.56 -15.10
C ASN A 191 -21.33 1.81 -16.37
N ASN A 192 -20.29 2.28 -17.06
CA ASN A 192 -19.78 1.70 -18.30
C ASN A 192 -18.54 0.82 -18.09
N HIS A 193 -18.14 0.54 -16.86
CA HIS A 193 -16.94 -0.25 -16.57
C HIS A 193 -16.98 -1.66 -17.19
N ASP A 194 -18.12 -2.33 -17.11
CA ASP A 194 -18.29 -3.65 -17.72
C ASP A 194 -18.18 -3.58 -19.25
N LEU A 195 -18.75 -2.56 -19.87
CA LEU A 195 -18.64 -2.31 -21.30
C LEU A 195 -17.17 -2.11 -21.72
N TYR A 196 -16.42 -1.29 -20.99
CA TYR A 196 -15.00 -1.06 -21.27
C TYR A 196 -14.15 -2.31 -21.05
N LEU A 197 -14.50 -3.14 -20.05
CA LEU A 197 -13.84 -4.42 -19.85
C LEU A 197 -14.09 -5.40 -21.00
N VAL A 198 -15.34 -5.49 -21.49
CA VAL A 198 -15.71 -6.29 -22.68
C VAL A 198 -14.94 -5.79 -23.90
N PHE A 199 -14.88 -4.48 -24.11
CA PHE A 199 -14.12 -3.88 -25.21
C PHE A 199 -12.64 -4.22 -25.15
N LEU A 200 -11.97 -4.03 -24.00
CA LEU A 200 -10.55 -4.35 -23.85
C LEU A 200 -10.24 -5.84 -24.09
N ARG A 201 -11.13 -6.73 -23.65
CA ARG A 201 -11.00 -8.16 -23.92
C ARG A 201 -11.16 -8.47 -25.40
N GLY A 202 -12.17 -7.88 -26.01
CA GLY A 202 -12.49 -8.09 -27.41
C GLY A 202 -11.45 -7.56 -28.37
N LEU A 203 -10.56 -6.64 -27.96
CA LEU A 203 -9.44 -6.20 -28.81
C LEU A 203 -8.40 -7.31 -29.07
N GLU A 204 -8.39 -8.38 -28.26
CA GLU A 204 -7.46 -9.50 -28.39
C GLU A 204 -5.97 -9.09 -28.31
N GLN A 205 -5.70 -7.96 -27.62
CA GLN A 205 -4.38 -7.40 -27.40
C GLN A 205 -3.98 -7.55 -25.91
N PRO A 206 -3.30 -8.65 -25.51
CA PRO A 206 -3.02 -8.90 -24.08
C PRO A 206 -2.25 -7.78 -23.38
N ARG A 207 -1.44 -7.03 -24.14
CA ARG A 207 -0.63 -5.92 -23.62
C ARG A 207 -1.48 -4.72 -23.20
N VAL A 208 -2.69 -4.55 -23.73
CA VAL A 208 -3.56 -3.42 -23.37
C VAL A 208 -3.89 -3.40 -21.88
N PHE A 209 -4.03 -4.58 -21.25
CA PHE A 209 -4.28 -4.67 -19.81
C PHE A 209 -3.09 -4.21 -18.97
N LYS A 210 -1.85 -4.39 -19.43
CA LYS A 210 -0.66 -3.88 -18.74
C LYS A 210 -0.62 -2.34 -18.76
N TYR A 211 -0.91 -1.75 -19.92
CA TYR A 211 -1.00 -0.29 -20.04
C TYR A 211 -2.16 0.28 -19.24
N THR A 212 -3.32 -0.37 -19.28
CA THR A 212 -4.49 0.04 -18.50
C THR A 212 -4.23 -0.01 -17.00
N LEU A 213 -3.59 -1.09 -16.51
CA LEU A 213 -3.21 -1.21 -15.10
C LEU A 213 -2.21 -0.12 -14.70
N HIS A 214 -1.18 0.11 -15.51
CA HIS A 214 -0.19 1.16 -15.28
C HIS A 214 -0.84 2.55 -15.15
N GLU A 215 -1.66 2.96 -16.13
CA GLU A 215 -2.33 4.26 -16.12
C GLU A 215 -3.31 4.39 -14.93
N THR A 216 -4.01 3.29 -14.59
CA THR A 216 -4.88 3.26 -13.42
C THR A 216 -4.11 3.49 -12.13
N LEU A 217 -3.00 2.77 -11.92
CA LEU A 217 -2.17 2.91 -10.72
C LEU A 217 -1.50 4.29 -10.66
N ALA A 218 -1.00 4.80 -11.78
CA ALA A 218 -0.40 6.14 -11.85
C ALA A 218 -1.42 7.24 -11.49
N LYS A 219 -2.65 7.16 -12.02
CA LYS A 219 -3.69 8.13 -11.70
C LYS A 219 -4.17 8.01 -10.25
N LEU A 220 -4.31 6.79 -9.73
CA LEU A 220 -4.65 6.53 -8.33
C LEU A 220 -3.60 7.10 -7.38
N LYS A 221 -2.31 6.89 -7.68
CA LYS A 221 -1.20 7.48 -6.90
C LYS A 221 -1.34 9.00 -6.82
N ASN A 222 -1.49 9.65 -7.96
CA ASN A 222 -1.64 11.10 -8.03
C ASN A 222 -2.87 11.62 -7.25
N LEU A 223 -4.00 10.93 -7.32
CA LEU A 223 -5.22 11.32 -6.60
C LEU A 223 -5.08 11.13 -5.09
N LEU A 224 -4.49 10.04 -4.65
CA LEU A 224 -4.26 9.79 -3.22
C LEU A 224 -3.27 10.79 -2.63
N GLU A 225 -2.25 11.19 -3.41
CA GLU A 225 -1.23 12.15 -2.98
C GLU A 225 -1.74 13.60 -3.00
N ALA A 226 -2.63 13.95 -3.94
CA ALA A 226 -3.07 15.32 -4.12
C ALA A 226 -3.87 15.87 -2.94
N GLU A 227 -3.49 17.06 -2.45
CA GLU A 227 -4.22 17.77 -1.40
C GLU A 227 -5.66 18.12 -1.81
N LYS A 228 -5.84 18.42 -3.10
CA LYS A 228 -7.15 18.69 -3.68
C LYS A 228 -8.15 17.56 -3.46
N THR A 229 -7.71 16.30 -3.47
CA THR A 229 -8.58 15.13 -3.25
C THR A 229 -9.15 15.10 -1.83
N MET A 230 -8.42 15.62 -0.84
CA MET A 230 -8.91 15.75 0.52
C MET A 230 -10.13 16.68 0.62
N GLN A 231 -10.14 17.75 -0.17
CA GLN A 231 -11.14 18.81 -0.10
C GLN A 231 -12.27 18.64 -1.11
N SER A 232 -11.99 18.04 -2.27
CA SER A 232 -12.93 17.94 -3.40
C SER A 232 -13.69 16.62 -3.42
N THR A 233 -15.03 16.69 -3.34
CA THR A 233 -15.91 15.52 -3.51
C THR A 233 -15.82 14.93 -4.92
N SER A 234 -15.63 15.76 -5.95
CA SER A 234 -15.46 15.32 -7.33
C SER A 234 -14.19 14.46 -7.48
N GLU A 235 -13.06 14.92 -6.95
CA GLU A 235 -11.80 14.14 -6.99
C GLU A 235 -11.94 12.80 -6.23
N ARG A 236 -12.61 12.80 -5.08
CA ARG A 236 -12.90 11.56 -4.34
C ARG A 236 -13.85 10.62 -5.11
N THR A 237 -14.76 11.15 -5.93
CA THR A 237 -15.60 10.34 -6.80
C THR A 237 -14.79 9.67 -7.89
N ILE A 238 -13.90 10.42 -8.55
CA ILE A 238 -12.94 9.88 -9.53
C ILE A 238 -12.08 8.78 -8.90
N LEU A 239 -11.55 9.02 -7.69
CA LEU A 239 -10.77 8.03 -6.95
C LEU A 239 -11.56 6.73 -6.72
N LYS A 240 -12.82 6.82 -6.29
CA LYS A 240 -13.70 5.65 -6.08
C LYS A 240 -14.00 4.91 -7.37
N ASN A 241 -14.24 5.62 -8.48
CA ASN A 241 -14.48 5.02 -9.79
C ASN A 241 -13.26 4.23 -10.25
N LEU A 242 -12.07 4.81 -10.18
CA LEU A 242 -10.82 4.12 -10.53
C LEU A 242 -10.49 2.97 -9.59
N ALA A 243 -10.81 3.07 -8.30
CA ALA A 243 -10.67 1.98 -7.34
C ALA A 243 -11.57 0.79 -7.70
N SER A 244 -12.83 1.06 -8.04
CA SER A 244 -13.77 0.04 -8.52
C SER A 244 -13.28 -0.60 -9.83
N TRP A 245 -12.80 0.20 -10.77
CA TRP A 245 -12.20 -0.29 -12.01
C TRP A 245 -10.99 -1.20 -11.77
N LEU A 246 -10.12 -0.81 -10.87
CA LEU A 246 -8.96 -1.64 -10.47
C LEU A 246 -9.41 -3.00 -9.93
N GLY A 247 -10.36 -3.01 -9.00
CA GLY A 247 -10.92 -4.25 -8.46
C GLY A 247 -11.60 -5.11 -9.52
N LEU A 248 -12.36 -4.49 -10.43
CA LEU A 248 -13.06 -5.17 -11.53
C LEU A 248 -12.07 -5.83 -12.51
N THR A 249 -10.97 -5.14 -12.86
CA THR A 249 -10.01 -5.63 -13.86
C THR A 249 -8.97 -6.59 -13.30
N THR A 250 -8.86 -6.68 -11.96
CA THR A 250 -7.93 -7.55 -11.24
C THR A 250 -8.64 -8.61 -10.41
N LEU A 251 -9.14 -8.27 -9.23
CA LEU A 251 -9.69 -9.22 -8.24
C LEU A 251 -10.91 -9.97 -8.76
N ALA A 252 -11.85 -9.29 -9.40
CA ALA A 252 -13.01 -9.93 -10.03
C ALA A 252 -12.61 -10.86 -11.20
N GLN A 253 -11.44 -10.67 -11.79
CA GLN A 253 -10.86 -11.51 -12.84
C GLN A 253 -9.91 -12.59 -12.31
N GLN A 254 -9.92 -12.86 -11.01
CA GLN A 254 -9.03 -13.82 -10.34
C GLN A 254 -7.53 -13.47 -10.49
N ARG A 255 -7.22 -12.21 -10.75
CA ARG A 255 -5.85 -11.70 -10.87
C ARG A 255 -5.47 -10.97 -9.59
N PRO A 256 -4.34 -11.32 -8.95
CA PRO A 256 -3.91 -10.63 -7.74
C PRO A 256 -3.42 -9.21 -8.05
N ILE A 257 -3.64 -8.30 -7.12
CA ILE A 257 -2.88 -7.05 -7.03
C ILE A 257 -1.63 -7.38 -6.23
N LEU A 258 -0.47 -7.17 -6.83
CA LEU A 258 0.80 -7.53 -6.18
C LEU A 258 1.16 -6.51 -5.10
N HIS A 259 1.73 -6.98 -3.99
CA HIS A 259 2.17 -6.12 -2.89
C HIS A 259 3.11 -4.99 -3.35
N ARG A 260 3.97 -5.26 -4.33
CA ARG A 260 4.85 -4.24 -4.92
C ARG A 260 4.07 -3.14 -5.67
N GLN A 261 2.87 -3.44 -6.18
CA GLN A 261 2.00 -2.48 -6.87
C GLN A 261 1.19 -1.67 -5.87
N ILE A 262 0.56 -2.33 -4.90
CA ILE A 262 -0.17 -1.71 -3.80
C ILE A 262 0.02 -2.52 -2.52
N ALA A 263 0.65 -1.91 -1.54
CA ALA A 263 0.72 -2.42 -0.18
C ALA A 263 -0.46 -1.87 0.62
N PHE A 264 -1.64 -2.48 0.53
CA PHE A 264 -2.88 -1.95 1.14
C PHE A 264 -2.76 -1.66 2.64
N LYS A 265 -2.08 -2.54 3.37
CA LYS A 265 -1.84 -2.34 4.80
C LYS A 265 -1.00 -1.08 5.03
N ASP A 266 0.10 -0.95 4.30
CA ASP A 266 1.01 0.20 4.45
C ASP A 266 0.32 1.49 3.99
N LEU A 267 -0.50 1.44 2.94
CA LEU A 267 -1.29 2.57 2.47
C LEU A 267 -2.27 3.06 3.53
N LEU A 268 -2.96 2.15 4.23
CA LEU A 268 -3.88 2.53 5.31
C LEU A 268 -3.12 3.13 6.51
N LEU A 269 -1.98 2.56 6.88
CA LEU A 269 -1.15 3.05 7.97
C LEU A 269 -0.57 4.44 7.64
N GLN A 270 0.00 4.59 6.45
CA GLN A 270 0.48 5.89 5.95
C GLN A 270 -0.66 6.92 5.86
N GLY A 271 -1.83 6.49 5.39
CA GLY A 271 -3.02 7.33 5.33
C GLY A 271 -3.47 7.81 6.72
N TYR A 272 -3.33 6.96 7.74
CA TYR A 272 -3.57 7.34 9.13
C TYR A 272 -2.54 8.38 9.63
N GLU A 273 -1.26 8.11 9.43
CA GLU A 273 -0.17 8.98 9.85
C GLU A 273 -0.22 10.37 9.15
N ALA A 274 -0.59 10.39 7.87
CA ALA A 274 -0.73 11.61 7.08
C ALA A 274 -2.08 12.32 7.25
N GLY A 275 -3.01 11.80 8.08
CA GLY A 275 -4.35 12.36 8.22
C GLY A 275 -5.23 12.19 6.97
N ARG A 276 -4.93 11.21 6.10
CA ARG A 276 -5.57 11.00 4.78
C ARG A 276 -6.54 9.81 4.73
N LEU A 277 -7.03 9.33 5.89
CA LEU A 277 -7.97 8.21 5.93
C LEU A 277 -9.25 8.45 5.15
N ILE A 278 -9.69 9.71 5.02
CA ILE A 278 -10.86 10.08 4.24
C ILE A 278 -10.76 9.67 2.75
N VAL A 279 -9.54 9.50 2.23
CA VAL A 279 -9.29 9.03 0.86
C VAL A 279 -8.80 7.58 0.85
N ALA A 280 -7.95 7.17 1.79
CA ALA A 280 -7.36 5.84 1.83
C ALA A 280 -8.39 4.74 2.11
N ILE A 281 -9.27 4.92 3.12
CA ILE A 281 -10.29 3.92 3.46
C ILE A 281 -11.28 3.68 2.31
N PRO A 282 -11.94 4.72 1.73
CA PRO A 282 -12.87 4.49 0.62
C PRO A 282 -12.21 3.86 -0.60
N PHE A 283 -10.95 4.21 -0.88
CA PHE A 283 -10.18 3.59 -1.95
C PHE A 283 -10.02 2.09 -1.73
N VAL A 284 -9.48 1.68 -0.58
CA VAL A 284 -9.25 0.26 -0.25
C VAL A 284 -10.57 -0.52 -0.26
N CYS A 285 -11.62 0.01 0.38
CA CYS A 285 -12.93 -0.63 0.39
C CYS A 285 -13.47 -0.86 -1.03
N LYS A 286 -13.37 0.16 -1.91
CA LYS A 286 -13.88 0.05 -3.30
C LYS A 286 -13.10 -0.97 -4.13
N VAL A 287 -11.81 -1.13 -3.92
CA VAL A 287 -11.04 -2.19 -4.58
C VAL A 287 -11.46 -3.56 -4.07
N LEU A 288 -11.56 -3.73 -2.73
CA LEU A 288 -11.85 -5.01 -2.09
C LEU A 288 -13.31 -5.47 -2.23
N GLU A 289 -14.27 -4.59 -2.52
CA GLU A 289 -15.65 -4.96 -2.85
C GLU A 289 -15.72 -6.04 -3.95
N HIS A 290 -14.78 -6.02 -4.88
CA HIS A 290 -14.67 -6.99 -5.97
C HIS A 290 -14.17 -8.38 -5.56
N CYS A 291 -13.70 -8.55 -4.31
CA CYS A 291 -13.39 -9.86 -3.74
C CYS A 291 -14.66 -10.68 -3.44
N ALA A 292 -15.82 -10.05 -3.23
CA ALA A 292 -17.05 -10.71 -2.84
C ALA A 292 -17.47 -11.84 -3.81
N ASN A 293 -17.20 -11.66 -5.09
CA ASN A 293 -17.50 -12.62 -6.14
C ASN A 293 -16.29 -13.43 -6.63
N SER A 294 -15.14 -13.26 -5.97
CA SER A 294 -13.94 -13.99 -6.32
C SER A 294 -13.95 -15.40 -5.73
N ARG A 295 -13.47 -16.38 -6.49
CA ARG A 295 -13.25 -17.75 -5.99
C ARG A 295 -11.90 -17.90 -5.28
N VAL A 296 -10.94 -17.02 -5.60
CA VAL A 296 -9.56 -17.08 -5.08
C VAL A 296 -9.41 -16.24 -3.81
N PHE A 297 -10.03 -15.06 -3.78
CA PHE A 297 -9.88 -14.09 -2.69
C PHE A 297 -11.00 -14.20 -1.64
N GLN A 298 -11.26 -15.44 -1.17
CA GLN A 298 -12.21 -15.73 -0.09
C GLN A 298 -11.48 -16.40 1.08
N PRO A 299 -11.97 -16.24 2.32
CA PRO A 299 -11.41 -16.97 3.44
C PRO A 299 -11.44 -18.51 3.17
N PRO A 300 -10.37 -19.25 3.51
CA PRO A 300 -9.23 -18.91 4.36
C PRO A 300 -7.99 -18.33 3.60
N ASN A 301 -8.18 -17.47 2.62
CA ASN A 301 -7.07 -16.84 1.92
C ASN A 301 -6.25 -15.98 2.91
N PRO A 302 -4.91 -16.05 2.92
CA PRO A 302 -4.05 -15.28 3.82
C PRO A 302 -4.02 -13.76 3.52
N TRP A 303 -4.75 -13.34 2.53
CA TRP A 303 -4.90 -11.92 2.11
C TRP A 303 -5.90 -11.14 3.00
#